data_6c265f2aab09e465c9a9462a0e3ed67c
#
_entry.id   6c265f2aab09e465c9a9462a0e3ed67c
#
_cell.length_a   1.000
_cell.length_b   1.000
_cell.length_c   1.000
_cell.angle_alpha   90.00
_cell.angle_beta   90.00
_cell.angle_gamma   90.00
#
_symmetry.space_group_name_H-M   'P 1'
#
loop_
_entity.id
_entity.type
_entity.pdbx_description
1 polymer ?
#
loop_
_entity_poly.entity_id
_entity_poly.type
_entity_poly.pdbx_seq_one_letter_code
_entity_poly.pdbx_strand_id
1 'polypeptide(L)'
;MLSPRLGFSEIVRQGPLYRRTIENLGWYFNVDDYQDVQAWVDWRSGANIDPLNPNDFGWTRYNLQWRYNWLRRFLNGSLGSSYQRLTDGSTNLNVQLSHQQRFSRKTNFSTSINYVSNTQVQRATAFNPFASLATFRSSANYTTGVGPFTVALGASRTQYTGRPQVDQTLPTLSINSAPITVGSWLTWSPSINASETRNTDQQSGGLSALRYFRNDTTGLADSVAQSLNKRQTTLSFNTPLQIFGFNFDNSFDIRDEANTGVQQKTVDEIIDRGNGVSDTVQVYRFFDGYTQTSIDWRTSFSLPSLSRGKWNISPSIQFANVDPGPFWVRSSASGGRYVAQTKRPSVNLSIAPTLFGFFPGIGPVTRVRHSISPVLSWSVAPRAKVSEEYLRAMLQAQKGYLGSLPQNVLSLSLNQNVEVKLKAPADSAPDAGRKVRALSIQTDGVSYNFLQYQELKRRNPNITRFAGLTSSSWGAGLRSDFLPGFDFATRFSLFQGNPVSDTAQFKPFREEIRASLRLDRTTGVVKWITRFLVAASSRPRRPTCRPPIRCRCATTRTPFRA
;
A
#
# COMPACT_ATOMS: atom_id res chain seq x y z
N MET A 1 45.12 -9.63 9.98
CA MET A 1 44.71 -8.73 11.07
C MET A 1 43.96 -7.57 10.46
N LEU A 2 42.85 -7.14 11.05
CA LEU A 2 42.15 -5.95 10.64
C LEU A 2 42.90 -4.70 11.15
N SER A 3 42.77 -3.57 10.44
CA SER A 3 43.43 -2.33 10.88
C SER A 3 42.66 -1.70 12.04
N PRO A 4 43.19 -1.73 13.28
CA PRO A 4 42.49 -1.11 14.41
C PRO A 4 42.48 0.41 14.26
N ARG A 5 41.36 1.01 14.65
CA ARG A 5 41.16 2.47 14.68
C ARG A 5 41.08 2.92 16.14
N LEU A 6 41.92 3.86 16.48
CA LEU A 6 41.90 4.50 17.80
C LEU A 6 41.30 5.91 17.60
N GLY A 7 40.35 6.29 18.43
CA GLY A 7 39.69 7.56 18.33
C GLY A 7 39.31 8.15 19.70
N PHE A 8 38.98 9.41 19.67
CA PHE A 8 38.37 10.14 20.78
C PHE A 8 37.36 11.13 20.23
N SER A 9 36.27 11.36 20.97
CA SER A 9 35.15 12.21 20.49
C SER A 9 35.48 13.71 20.57
N GLU A 10 36.40 14.10 21.48
CA GLU A 10 36.86 15.48 21.70
C GLU A 10 38.34 15.54 21.93
N ILE A 11 38.97 16.68 21.60
CA ILE A 11 40.41 16.91 21.83
C ILE A 11 40.67 17.18 23.30
N VAL A 12 39.70 17.81 24.00
CA VAL A 12 39.84 18.19 25.42
C VAL A 12 39.45 17.01 26.31
N ARG A 13 40.41 16.43 27.02
CA ARG A 13 40.22 15.26 27.90
C ARG A 13 39.25 15.48 29.06
N GLN A 14 39.06 16.71 29.51
CA GLN A 14 38.18 17.07 30.62
C GLN A 14 36.75 17.47 30.16
N GLY A 15 36.49 17.45 28.84
CA GLY A 15 35.17 17.71 28.32
C GLY A 15 34.15 16.66 28.77
N PRO A 16 32.91 17.04 29.06
CA PRO A 16 31.86 16.12 29.52
C PRO A 16 31.53 15.04 28.48
N LEU A 17 31.79 15.31 27.22
CA LEU A 17 31.51 14.39 26.10
C LEU A 17 32.77 13.60 25.66
N TYR A 18 33.89 13.71 26.38
CA TYR A 18 35.11 13.03 26.02
C TYR A 18 34.98 11.51 26.15
N ARG A 19 35.20 10.80 25.08
CA ARG A 19 35.16 9.34 24.99
C ARG A 19 36.34 8.85 24.20
N ARG A 20 36.84 7.67 24.58
CA ARG A 20 37.89 6.94 23.86
C ARG A 20 37.23 5.77 23.15
N THR A 21 37.65 5.50 21.92
CA THR A 21 37.18 4.39 21.13
C THR A 21 38.34 3.56 20.61
N ILE A 22 38.14 2.25 20.60
CA ILE A 22 39.00 1.27 19.90
C ILE A 22 38.02 0.52 19.00
N GLU A 23 38.21 0.61 17.71
CA GLU A 23 37.33 -0.02 16.73
C GLU A 23 38.13 -0.98 15.85
N ASN A 24 37.44 -2.03 15.39
CA ASN A 24 37.96 -2.94 14.38
C ASN A 24 39.22 -3.72 14.85
N LEU A 25 39.34 -4.01 16.16
CA LEU A 25 40.44 -4.84 16.69
C LEU A 25 40.12 -6.31 16.47
N GLY A 26 40.70 -6.94 15.43
CA GLY A 26 40.36 -8.32 15.13
C GLY A 26 41.09 -8.91 13.94
N TRP A 27 40.51 -9.98 13.41
CA TRP A 27 41.10 -10.77 12.34
C TRP A 27 40.13 -11.02 11.21
N TYR A 28 40.70 -11.13 10.04
CA TYR A 28 40.05 -11.59 8.81
C TYR A 28 40.65 -12.95 8.45
N PHE A 29 39.78 -13.91 8.20
CA PHE A 29 40.11 -15.26 7.77
C PHE A 29 39.47 -15.51 6.40
N ASN A 30 40.30 -15.72 5.40
CA ASN A 30 39.85 -16.28 4.13
C ASN A 30 39.84 -17.81 4.29
N VAL A 31 38.66 -18.42 4.33
CA VAL A 31 38.49 -19.86 4.54
C VAL A 31 38.72 -20.63 3.23
N ASP A 32 38.10 -20.10 2.14
CA ASP A 32 38.29 -20.59 0.79
C ASP A 32 37.90 -19.47 -0.23
N ASP A 33 37.95 -19.78 -1.52
CA ASP A 33 37.63 -18.82 -2.59
C ASP A 33 36.15 -18.32 -2.58
N TYR A 34 35.30 -18.96 -1.79
CA TYR A 34 33.85 -18.73 -1.76
C TYR A 34 33.33 -18.23 -0.42
N GLN A 35 34.17 -18.21 0.63
CA GLN A 35 33.74 -17.79 1.96
C GLN A 35 34.86 -17.15 2.77
N ASP A 36 34.47 -16.16 3.54
CA ASP A 36 35.32 -15.45 4.48
C ASP A 36 34.65 -15.22 5.83
N VAL A 37 35.47 -15.10 6.86
CA VAL A 37 35.05 -14.83 8.23
C VAL A 37 35.83 -13.65 8.77
N GLN A 38 35.13 -12.72 9.41
CA GLN A 38 35.74 -11.62 10.15
C GLN A 38 35.28 -11.66 11.60
N ALA A 39 36.18 -11.50 12.54
CA ALA A 39 35.87 -11.38 13.96
C ALA A 39 36.63 -10.20 14.55
N TRP A 40 35.93 -9.29 15.20
CA TRP A 40 36.56 -8.11 15.79
C TRP A 40 35.83 -7.62 17.03
N VAL A 41 36.53 -6.82 17.82
CA VAL A 41 36.01 -6.18 19.02
C VAL A 41 36.07 -4.67 18.85
N ASP A 42 34.99 -4.01 19.20
CA ASP A 42 34.92 -2.57 19.35
C ASP A 42 34.71 -2.24 20.82
N TRP A 43 35.36 -1.20 21.29
CA TRP A 43 35.26 -0.73 22.66
C TRP A 43 35.08 0.78 22.70
N ARG A 44 34.24 1.26 23.61
CA ARG A 44 34.03 2.69 23.88
C ARG A 44 33.98 2.94 25.40
N SER A 45 34.74 3.92 25.88
CA SER A 45 34.57 4.40 27.25
C SER A 45 33.25 5.11 27.46
N GLY A 46 32.73 5.12 28.67
CA GLY A 46 31.63 6.02 29.05
C GLY A 46 32.04 7.50 29.00
N ALA A 47 31.07 8.41 29.03
CA ALA A 47 31.35 9.81 29.28
C ALA A 47 31.70 10.05 30.75
N ASN A 48 32.57 11.05 31.02
CA ASN A 48 32.96 11.34 32.39
C ASN A 48 31.81 11.96 33.20
N ILE A 49 31.17 12.97 32.67
CA ILE A 49 30.01 13.63 33.25
C ILE A 49 29.27 14.28 32.07
N ASP A 50 28.11 13.79 31.72
CA ASP A 50 27.22 14.43 30.74
C ASP A 50 25.94 14.84 31.46
N PRO A 51 25.74 16.13 31.78
CA PRO A 51 24.51 16.61 32.43
C PRO A 51 23.26 16.37 31.62
N LEU A 52 23.38 16.26 30.28
CA LEU A 52 22.27 16.03 29.36
C LEU A 52 21.97 14.53 29.17
N ASN A 53 22.94 13.67 29.45
CA ASN A 53 22.80 12.23 29.32
C ASN A 53 23.61 11.47 30.39
N PRO A 54 23.16 11.49 31.66
CA PRO A 54 23.87 10.88 32.78
C PRO A 54 24.01 9.36 32.65
N ASN A 55 23.30 8.74 31.70
CA ASN A 55 23.27 7.31 31.45
C ASN A 55 24.09 6.90 30.22
N ASP A 56 25.08 7.68 29.80
CA ASP A 56 25.95 7.30 28.69
C ASP A 56 27.04 6.36 29.16
N PHE A 57 26.68 5.09 29.21
CA PHE A 57 27.57 4.01 29.63
C PHE A 57 28.59 3.66 28.54
N GLY A 58 29.79 3.29 28.97
CA GLY A 58 30.76 2.62 28.09
C GLY A 58 30.26 1.25 27.66
N TRP A 59 30.79 0.75 26.56
CA TRP A 59 30.39 -0.56 26.06
C TRP A 59 31.54 -1.30 25.36
N THR A 60 31.45 -2.63 25.35
CA THR A 60 32.25 -3.52 24.53
C THR A 60 31.33 -4.29 23.59
N ARG A 61 31.73 -4.37 22.31
CA ARG A 61 30.97 -5.07 21.27
C ARG A 61 31.85 -6.10 20.61
N TYR A 62 31.42 -7.34 20.62
CA TYR A 62 32.03 -8.45 19.91
C TYR A 62 31.29 -8.67 18.62
N ASN A 63 32.00 -8.65 17.50
CA ASN A 63 31.38 -8.74 16.16
C ASN A 63 31.95 -9.98 15.45
N LEU A 64 31.02 -10.65 14.74
CA LEU A 64 31.34 -11.77 13.87
C LEU A 64 30.60 -11.53 12.53
N GLN A 65 31.32 -11.66 11.43
CA GLN A 65 30.74 -11.63 10.10
C GLN A 65 31.26 -12.81 9.30
N TRP A 66 30.34 -13.58 8.75
CA TRP A 66 30.60 -14.65 7.80
C TRP A 66 29.91 -14.35 6.50
N ARG A 67 30.62 -14.41 5.37
CA ARG A 67 30.13 -14.21 4.02
C ARG A 67 30.45 -15.45 3.21
N TYR A 68 29.50 -15.84 2.35
CA TYR A 68 29.65 -17.00 1.47
C TYR A 68 28.95 -16.75 0.13
N ASN A 69 29.55 -17.27 -0.96
CA ASN A 69 29.04 -17.09 -2.32
C ASN A 69 29.42 -18.28 -3.21
N TRP A 70 28.64 -19.37 -3.13
CA TRP A 70 28.84 -20.57 -3.96
C TRP A 70 28.02 -20.48 -5.23
N LEU A 71 28.50 -19.74 -6.24
CA LEU A 71 27.80 -19.49 -7.50
C LEU A 71 27.33 -20.76 -8.21
N ARG A 72 28.16 -21.83 -8.22
CA ARG A 72 27.80 -23.12 -8.82
C ARG A 72 26.64 -23.83 -8.13
N ARG A 73 26.39 -23.51 -6.87
CA ARG A 73 25.27 -24.05 -6.07
C ARG A 73 24.11 -23.07 -5.96
N PHE A 74 24.20 -21.93 -6.64
CA PHE A 74 23.20 -20.85 -6.58
C PHE A 74 22.84 -20.47 -5.14
N LEU A 75 23.85 -20.41 -4.29
CA LEU A 75 23.76 -20.15 -2.87
C LEU A 75 24.69 -19.00 -2.52
N ASN A 76 24.13 -17.94 -1.96
CA ASN A 76 24.88 -16.81 -1.46
C ASN A 76 24.27 -16.26 -0.17
N GLY A 77 25.09 -15.59 0.62
CA GLY A 77 24.59 -14.95 1.82
C GLY A 77 25.67 -14.38 2.72
N SER A 78 25.22 -13.81 3.81
CA SER A 78 26.07 -13.30 4.89
C SER A 78 25.36 -13.43 6.22
N LEU A 79 26.10 -13.80 7.25
CA LEU A 79 25.68 -13.78 8.65
C LEU A 79 26.55 -12.77 9.39
N GLY A 80 25.93 -11.74 9.95
CA GLY A 80 26.53 -10.81 10.88
C GLY A 80 25.94 -11.02 12.27
N SER A 81 26.75 -11.08 13.29
CA SER A 81 26.31 -11.10 14.69
C SER A 81 27.14 -10.11 15.50
N SER A 82 26.48 -9.32 16.33
CA SER A 82 27.20 -8.48 17.30
C SER A 82 26.57 -8.60 18.68
N TYR A 83 27.39 -8.89 19.64
CA TYR A 83 27.02 -8.91 21.06
C TYR A 83 27.65 -7.72 21.76
N GLN A 84 26.82 -6.86 22.30
CA GLN A 84 27.22 -5.63 22.98
C GLN A 84 26.89 -5.74 24.48
N ARG A 85 27.85 -5.41 25.32
CA ARG A 85 27.66 -5.32 26.76
C ARG A 85 28.02 -3.90 27.22
N LEU A 86 27.12 -3.26 27.94
CA LEU A 86 27.31 -1.96 28.55
C LEU A 86 27.93 -2.14 29.98
N THR A 87 28.51 -1.08 30.49
CA THR A 87 29.09 -1.05 31.84
C THR A 87 28.07 -1.11 32.97
N ASP A 88 26.77 -0.78 32.67
CA ASP A 88 25.64 -0.97 33.59
C ASP A 88 25.15 -2.43 33.68
N GLY A 89 25.76 -3.33 32.92
CA GLY A 89 25.38 -4.73 32.83
C GLY A 89 24.33 -5.06 31.77
N SER A 90 23.69 -4.05 31.15
CA SER A 90 22.74 -4.30 30.07
C SER A 90 23.44 -4.86 28.82
N THR A 91 22.74 -5.74 28.11
CA THR A 91 23.26 -6.42 26.94
C THR A 91 22.35 -6.25 25.73
N ASN A 92 22.92 -6.32 24.54
CA ASN A 92 22.21 -6.32 23.29
C ASN A 92 22.86 -7.29 22.30
N LEU A 93 22.06 -8.19 21.74
CA LEU A 93 22.46 -9.07 20.65
C LEU A 93 21.79 -8.57 19.37
N ASN A 94 22.58 -8.31 18.34
CA ASN A 94 22.12 -8.01 17.00
C ASN A 94 22.53 -9.14 16.06
N VAL A 95 21.59 -9.68 15.29
CA VAL A 95 21.83 -10.73 14.30
C VAL A 95 21.29 -10.24 12.96
N GLN A 96 22.16 -10.26 11.96
CA GLN A 96 21.83 -9.94 10.57
C GLN A 96 22.17 -11.14 9.70
N LEU A 97 21.17 -11.74 9.06
CA LEU A 97 21.33 -12.84 8.13
C LEU A 97 20.71 -12.45 6.79
N SER A 98 21.47 -12.58 5.74
CA SER A 98 20.96 -12.55 4.38
C SER A 98 21.35 -13.86 3.71
N HIS A 99 20.35 -14.59 3.21
CA HIS A 99 20.60 -15.88 2.56
C HIS A 99 19.67 -16.04 1.36
N GLN A 100 20.23 -16.45 0.23
CA GLN A 100 19.52 -16.80 -0.98
C GLN A 100 20.00 -18.15 -1.49
N GLN A 101 19.06 -19.05 -1.78
CA GLN A 101 19.36 -20.35 -2.35
C GLN A 101 18.31 -20.73 -3.40
N ARG A 102 18.77 -21.13 -4.56
CA ARG A 102 17.94 -21.71 -5.60
C ARG A 102 18.18 -23.20 -5.64
N PHE A 103 17.20 -23.99 -5.21
CA PHE A 103 17.26 -25.45 -5.24
C PHE A 103 16.98 -26.03 -6.63
N SER A 104 16.08 -25.36 -7.38
CA SER A 104 15.72 -25.76 -8.75
C SER A 104 15.29 -24.52 -9.56
N ARG A 105 14.93 -24.75 -10.83
CA ARG A 105 14.36 -23.66 -11.66
C ARG A 105 13.04 -23.10 -11.10
N LYS A 106 12.31 -23.90 -10.33
CA LYS A 106 10.99 -23.55 -9.77
C LYS A 106 11.00 -23.40 -8.25
N THR A 107 12.16 -23.68 -7.59
CA THR A 107 12.25 -23.67 -6.13
C THR A 107 13.36 -22.74 -5.68
N ASN A 108 12.98 -21.72 -4.92
CA ASN A 108 13.90 -20.77 -4.33
C ASN A 108 13.57 -20.55 -2.84
N PHE A 109 14.60 -20.24 -2.07
CA PHE A 109 14.50 -19.78 -0.71
C PHE A 109 15.30 -18.48 -0.55
N SER A 110 14.69 -17.50 0.08
CA SER A 110 15.34 -16.24 0.43
C SER A 110 14.96 -15.83 1.84
N THR A 111 15.94 -15.43 2.61
CA THR A 111 15.70 -14.89 3.95
C THR A 111 16.60 -13.69 4.24
N SER A 112 16.03 -12.72 4.92
CA SER A 112 16.72 -11.56 5.45
C SER A 112 16.26 -11.37 6.89
N ILE A 113 17.14 -11.69 7.84
CA ILE A 113 16.86 -11.54 9.26
C ILE A 113 17.64 -10.34 9.77
N ASN A 114 16.95 -9.45 10.44
CA ASN A 114 17.54 -8.35 11.17
C ASN A 114 16.85 -8.30 12.54
N TYR A 115 17.54 -8.85 13.54
CA TYR A 115 17.02 -9.05 14.88
C TYR A 115 17.86 -8.32 15.91
N VAL A 116 17.20 -7.64 16.82
CA VAL A 116 17.81 -6.96 17.97
C VAL A 116 17.12 -7.42 19.24
N SER A 117 17.90 -7.91 20.21
CA SER A 117 17.35 -8.42 21.47
C SER A 117 16.87 -7.29 22.40
N ASN A 118 17.54 -6.14 22.37
CA ASN A 118 17.21 -4.98 23.20
C ASN A 118 17.21 -3.68 22.39
N THR A 119 16.02 -3.29 21.96
CA THR A 119 15.83 -2.08 21.15
C THR A 119 16.07 -0.78 21.92
N GLN A 120 15.99 -0.80 23.26
CA GLN A 120 16.29 0.35 24.13
C GLN A 120 17.79 0.64 24.14
N VAL A 121 18.61 -0.41 24.36
CA VAL A 121 20.07 -0.31 24.29
C VAL A 121 20.50 0.14 22.90
N GLN A 122 19.90 -0.41 21.87
CA GLN A 122 20.17 0.00 20.48
C GLN A 122 19.91 1.49 20.25
N ARG A 123 18.80 2.00 20.79
CA ARG A 123 18.47 3.43 20.72
C ARG A 123 19.46 4.29 21.49
N ALA A 124 19.79 3.90 22.72
CA ALA A 124 20.69 4.66 23.59
C ALA A 124 22.12 4.73 23.05
N THR A 125 22.57 3.73 22.30
CA THR A 125 23.93 3.65 21.77
C THR A 125 24.06 4.11 20.31
N ALA A 126 22.97 4.50 19.66
CA ALA A 126 22.98 4.98 18.28
C ALA A 126 23.52 6.40 18.19
N PHE A 127 24.61 6.59 17.42
CA PHE A 127 25.19 7.92 17.17
C PHE A 127 24.31 8.80 16.27
N ASN A 128 23.49 8.18 15.43
CA ASN A 128 22.64 8.89 14.48
C ASN A 128 21.22 9.02 15.04
N PRO A 129 20.68 10.25 15.22
CA PRO A 129 19.31 10.46 15.68
C PRO A 129 18.26 9.76 14.80
N PHE A 130 18.54 9.61 13.50
CA PHE A 130 17.67 8.87 12.58
C PHE A 130 17.63 7.37 12.83
N ALA A 131 18.66 6.80 13.47
CA ALA A 131 18.64 5.40 13.88
C ALA A 131 17.63 5.10 14.98
N SER A 132 17.18 6.13 15.72
CA SER A 132 16.09 6.01 16.70
C SER A 132 14.72 5.79 16.05
N LEU A 133 14.58 6.10 14.76
CA LEU A 133 13.37 5.86 13.96
C LEU A 133 13.48 4.56 13.13
N ALA A 134 14.61 3.87 13.21
CA ALA A 134 14.85 2.66 12.44
C ALA A 134 13.91 1.52 12.87
N THR A 135 13.52 0.72 11.91
CA THR A 135 12.79 -0.52 12.14
C THR A 135 13.66 -1.71 11.72
N PHE A 136 13.63 -2.78 12.51
CA PHE A 136 14.33 -4.03 12.19
C PHE A 136 13.33 -4.98 11.54
N ARG A 137 13.52 -5.25 10.26
CA ARG A 137 12.65 -6.15 9.49
C ARG A 137 13.35 -7.46 9.23
N SER A 138 12.65 -8.55 9.52
CA SER A 138 13.05 -9.90 9.17
C SER A 138 12.03 -10.50 8.25
N SER A 139 12.46 -11.21 7.23
CA SER A 139 11.57 -11.94 6.34
C SER A 139 12.22 -13.23 5.85
N ALA A 140 11.41 -14.25 5.64
CA ALA A 140 11.79 -15.49 5.00
C ALA A 140 10.72 -15.87 3.97
N ASN A 141 11.14 -16.26 2.78
CA ASN A 141 10.24 -16.65 1.70
C ASN A 141 10.77 -17.92 1.03
N TYR A 142 9.91 -18.91 0.91
CA TYR A 142 10.13 -20.14 0.19
C TYR A 142 9.09 -20.28 -0.90
N THR A 143 9.51 -20.44 -2.13
CA THR A 143 8.61 -20.61 -3.27
C THR A 143 8.98 -21.89 -4.02
N THR A 144 7.98 -22.70 -4.35
CA THR A 144 8.18 -23.92 -5.12
C THR A 144 7.03 -24.14 -6.11
N GLY A 145 7.34 -24.74 -7.25
CA GLY A 145 6.36 -25.15 -8.24
C GLY A 145 6.13 -26.65 -8.19
N VAL A 146 4.88 -27.07 -7.95
CA VAL A 146 4.46 -28.47 -7.91
C VAL A 146 3.36 -28.70 -8.94
N GLY A 147 3.72 -29.31 -10.07
CA GLY A 147 2.78 -29.46 -11.20
C GLY A 147 2.29 -28.09 -11.70
N PRO A 148 0.99 -27.85 -11.79
CA PRO A 148 0.40 -26.57 -12.18
C PRO A 148 0.39 -25.55 -11.03
N PHE A 149 0.71 -25.95 -9.80
CA PHE A 149 0.62 -25.10 -8.62
C PHE A 149 1.96 -24.44 -8.31
N THR A 150 1.87 -23.17 -7.93
CA THR A 150 2.97 -22.43 -7.28
C THR A 150 2.61 -22.26 -5.81
N VAL A 151 3.45 -22.80 -4.94
CA VAL A 151 3.30 -22.71 -3.48
C VAL A 151 4.34 -21.72 -2.96
N ALA A 152 3.90 -20.70 -2.26
CA ALA A 152 4.76 -19.75 -1.56
C ALA A 152 4.45 -19.79 -0.06
N LEU A 153 5.50 -19.97 0.74
CA LEU A 153 5.48 -19.86 2.19
C LEU A 153 6.30 -18.63 2.59
N GLY A 154 5.78 -17.84 3.49
CA GLY A 154 6.45 -16.63 3.94
C GLY A 154 6.32 -16.42 5.45
N ALA A 155 7.24 -15.61 5.95
CA ALA A 155 7.23 -15.10 7.31
C ALA A 155 7.83 -13.69 7.32
N SER A 156 7.26 -12.80 8.11
CA SER A 156 7.84 -11.46 8.32
C SER A 156 7.67 -11.02 9.76
N ARG A 157 8.64 -10.25 10.24
CA ARG A 157 8.64 -9.67 11.59
C ARG A 157 9.25 -8.28 11.53
N THR A 158 8.63 -7.32 12.20
CA THR A 158 9.12 -5.95 12.35
C THR A 158 9.22 -5.59 13.82
N GLN A 159 10.40 -5.14 14.26
CA GLN A 159 10.65 -4.58 15.59
C GLN A 159 10.89 -3.07 15.45
N TYR A 160 10.44 -2.32 16.43
CA TYR A 160 10.56 -0.87 16.45
C TYR A 160 11.61 -0.43 17.47
N THR A 161 12.50 0.46 17.09
CA THR A 161 13.55 0.96 17.97
C THR A 161 12.98 1.70 19.17
N GLY A 162 13.37 1.31 20.38
CA GLY A 162 12.94 1.95 21.62
C GLY A 162 11.46 1.76 21.97
N ARG A 163 10.79 0.80 21.32
CA ARG A 163 9.40 0.42 21.63
C ARG A 163 9.33 -1.09 21.85
N PRO A 164 8.48 -1.56 22.76
CA PRO A 164 8.26 -3.00 22.94
C PRO A 164 7.46 -3.62 21.78
N GLN A 165 6.83 -2.81 20.95
CA GLN A 165 5.97 -3.25 19.86
C GLN A 165 6.69 -4.16 18.87
N VAL A 166 6.04 -5.28 18.55
CA VAL A 166 6.46 -6.22 17.51
C VAL A 166 5.27 -6.55 16.62
N ASP A 167 5.45 -6.36 15.32
CA ASP A 167 4.48 -6.76 14.31
C ASP A 167 5.05 -7.96 13.55
N GLN A 168 4.27 -9.05 13.48
CA GLN A 168 4.70 -10.26 12.79
C GLN A 168 3.56 -10.84 11.95
N THR A 169 3.90 -11.35 10.79
CA THR A 169 3.00 -12.12 9.94
C THR A 169 3.65 -13.46 9.68
N LEU A 170 3.10 -14.50 10.33
CA LEU A 170 3.69 -15.84 10.35
C LEU A 170 2.61 -16.87 10.75
N PRO A 171 2.35 -17.87 9.90
CA PRO A 171 2.84 -18.03 8.54
C PRO A 171 2.06 -17.20 7.51
N THR A 172 2.62 -17.02 6.33
CA THR A 172 1.86 -16.71 5.12
C THR A 172 1.96 -17.89 4.16
N LEU A 173 0.82 -18.32 3.63
CA LEU A 173 0.74 -19.37 2.64
C LEU A 173 0.00 -18.84 1.41
N SER A 174 0.58 -19.00 0.23
CA SER A 174 -0.09 -18.71 -1.03
C SER A 174 0.08 -19.91 -1.97
N ILE A 175 -1.03 -20.44 -2.43
CA ILE A 175 -1.07 -21.53 -3.43
C ILE A 175 -1.86 -20.99 -4.61
N ASN A 176 -1.19 -20.81 -5.74
CA ASN A 176 -1.81 -20.34 -6.97
C ASN A 176 -1.65 -21.40 -8.06
N SER A 177 -2.70 -21.66 -8.81
CA SER A 177 -2.66 -22.58 -9.93
C SER A 177 -2.49 -21.80 -11.24
N ALA A 178 -1.65 -22.32 -12.13
CA ALA A 178 -1.81 -22.01 -13.54
C ALA A 178 -3.19 -22.53 -14.00
N PRO A 179 -3.81 -21.90 -15.03
CA PRO A 179 -5.09 -22.40 -15.53
C PRO A 179 -5.04 -23.87 -15.88
N ILE A 180 -5.87 -24.68 -15.22
CA ILE A 180 -6.03 -26.10 -15.47
C ILE A 180 -7.16 -26.24 -16.49
N THR A 181 -6.82 -26.69 -17.71
CA THR A 181 -7.79 -26.87 -18.79
C THR A 181 -8.13 -28.33 -18.94
N VAL A 182 -9.43 -28.64 -18.97
CA VAL A 182 -9.95 -29.98 -19.28
C VAL A 182 -10.70 -29.90 -20.60
N GLY A 183 -10.07 -30.38 -21.66
CA GLY A 183 -10.58 -30.16 -23.00
C GLY A 183 -10.69 -28.68 -23.37
N SER A 184 -11.62 -28.36 -24.26
CA SER A 184 -11.93 -26.98 -24.67
C SER A 184 -13.07 -26.35 -23.88
N TRP A 185 -13.68 -27.08 -22.95
CA TRP A 185 -14.93 -26.68 -22.30
C TRP A 185 -14.78 -26.21 -20.85
N LEU A 186 -13.69 -26.60 -20.15
CA LEU A 186 -13.48 -26.26 -18.75
C LEU A 186 -12.08 -25.68 -18.52
N THR A 187 -12.03 -24.52 -17.90
CA THR A 187 -10.80 -23.92 -17.34
C THR A 187 -11.02 -23.62 -15.87
N TRP A 188 -10.09 -24.06 -15.02
CA TRP A 188 -10.15 -23.87 -13.58
C TRP A 188 -8.84 -23.31 -13.04
N SER A 189 -8.90 -22.25 -12.25
CA SER A 189 -7.70 -21.55 -11.72
C SER A 189 -7.86 -21.28 -10.21
N PRO A 190 -7.77 -22.33 -9.37
CA PRO A 190 -7.94 -22.15 -7.92
C PRO A 190 -6.74 -21.42 -7.29
N SER A 191 -7.03 -20.65 -6.26
CA SER A 191 -6.02 -20.04 -5.39
C SER A 191 -6.43 -20.08 -3.94
N ILE A 192 -5.46 -20.31 -3.05
CA ILE A 192 -5.62 -20.30 -1.60
C ILE A 192 -4.57 -19.36 -1.02
N ASN A 193 -5.01 -18.45 -0.17
CA ASN A 193 -4.12 -17.57 0.58
C ASN A 193 -4.50 -17.65 2.05
N ALA A 194 -3.51 -17.90 2.90
CA ALA A 194 -3.69 -17.90 4.35
C ALA A 194 -2.58 -17.07 5.01
N SER A 195 -2.93 -16.31 6.03
CA SER A 195 -1.95 -15.58 6.82
C SER A 195 -2.42 -15.38 8.25
N GLU A 196 -1.47 -15.37 9.17
CA GLU A 196 -1.71 -14.96 10.54
C GLU A 196 -0.81 -13.76 10.88
N THR A 197 -1.43 -12.66 11.27
CA THR A 197 -0.75 -11.44 11.72
C THR A 197 -0.96 -11.28 13.21
N ARG A 198 0.15 -11.06 13.93
CA ARG A 198 0.15 -10.77 15.37
C ARG A 198 0.88 -9.46 15.61
N ASN A 199 0.20 -8.56 16.27
CA ASN A 199 0.77 -7.31 16.72
C ASN A 199 0.77 -7.33 18.24
N THR A 200 1.96 -7.29 18.84
CA THR A 200 2.13 -7.32 20.29
C THR A 200 2.59 -5.96 20.79
N ASP A 201 2.17 -5.61 21.99
CA ASP A 201 2.54 -4.37 22.68
C ASP A 201 2.32 -3.10 21.83
N GLN A 202 1.23 -3.09 21.05
CA GLN A 202 0.84 -1.89 20.32
C GLN A 202 0.49 -0.76 21.30
N GLN A 203 1.24 0.33 21.22
CA GLN A 203 0.87 1.57 21.86
C GLN A 203 -0.15 2.28 20.95
N SER A 204 -1.42 2.18 21.28
CA SER A 204 -2.46 2.92 20.58
C SER A 204 -2.52 4.34 21.13
N GLY A 205 -2.37 5.33 20.27
CA GLY A 205 -2.73 6.70 20.60
C GLY A 205 -4.26 6.81 20.61
N GLY A 206 -4.85 7.08 21.75
CA GLY A 206 -6.29 7.28 21.87
C GLY A 206 -6.88 6.68 23.14
N LEU A 207 -8.18 6.87 23.34
CA LEU A 207 -8.91 6.41 24.53
C LEU A 207 -8.85 4.89 24.73
N SER A 208 -8.74 4.11 23.67
CA SER A 208 -8.61 2.65 23.74
C SER A 208 -7.26 2.16 24.29
N ALA A 209 -6.26 3.02 24.39
CA ALA A 209 -4.97 2.71 24.99
C ALA A 209 -4.98 2.88 26.52
N LEU A 210 -6.01 3.45 27.06
CA LEU A 210 -6.14 3.72 28.48
C LEU A 210 -7.16 2.76 29.11
N ARG A 211 -6.75 2.08 30.16
CA ARG A 211 -7.67 1.35 31.03
C ARG A 211 -8.07 2.26 32.18
N TYR A 212 -9.35 2.58 32.25
CA TYR A 212 -9.89 3.38 33.34
C TYR A 212 -10.25 2.48 34.51
N PHE A 213 -9.91 2.93 35.71
CA PHE A 213 -10.25 2.26 36.97
C PHE A 213 -10.59 3.32 38.02
N ARG A 214 -11.35 2.91 39.03
CA ARG A 214 -11.58 3.77 40.19
C ARG A 214 -10.39 3.62 41.12
N ASN A 215 -9.74 4.70 41.45
CA ASN A 215 -8.67 4.70 42.44
C ASN A 215 -9.27 4.55 43.82
N ASP A 216 -8.96 3.46 44.52
CA ASP A 216 -9.53 3.16 45.84
C ASP A 216 -9.10 4.18 46.91
N THR A 217 -8.01 4.87 46.72
CA THR A 217 -7.48 5.88 47.67
C THR A 217 -8.16 7.24 47.50
N THR A 218 -8.42 7.65 46.28
CA THR A 218 -8.96 9.00 45.95
C THR A 218 -10.45 8.95 45.62
N GLY A 219 -11.01 7.79 45.31
CA GLY A 219 -12.37 7.60 44.82
C GLY A 219 -12.64 8.15 43.42
N LEU A 220 -11.62 8.73 42.77
CA LEU A 220 -11.70 9.33 41.45
C LEU A 220 -11.37 8.31 40.34
N ALA A 221 -11.86 8.58 39.13
CA ALA A 221 -11.47 7.81 37.98
C ALA A 221 -10.01 8.13 37.62
N ASP A 222 -9.20 7.09 37.47
CA ASP A 222 -7.81 7.16 37.05
C ASP A 222 -7.61 6.28 35.81
N SER A 223 -6.49 6.44 35.09
CA SER A 223 -6.23 5.69 33.87
C SER A 223 -4.80 5.19 33.80
N VAL A 224 -4.64 3.96 33.36
CA VAL A 224 -3.34 3.33 33.11
C VAL A 224 -3.22 3.00 31.62
N ALA A 225 -2.07 3.32 31.04
CA ALA A 225 -1.76 2.90 29.68
C ALA A 225 -1.68 1.38 29.63
N GLN A 226 -2.37 0.77 28.66
CA GLN A 226 -2.33 -0.67 28.43
C GLN A 226 -1.70 -0.98 27.08
N SER A 227 -0.96 -2.09 27.01
CA SER A 227 -0.53 -2.64 25.74
C SER A 227 -1.67 -3.46 25.12
N LEU A 228 -1.85 -3.29 23.83
CA LEU A 228 -2.86 -4.01 23.07
C LEU A 228 -2.20 -5.07 22.20
N ASN A 229 -2.65 -6.32 22.34
CA ASN A 229 -2.25 -7.39 21.44
C ASN A 229 -3.38 -7.69 20.48
N LYS A 230 -3.06 -7.75 19.21
CA LYS A 230 -3.99 -8.08 18.14
C LYS A 230 -3.51 -9.30 17.38
N ARG A 231 -4.39 -10.29 17.22
CA ARG A 231 -4.20 -11.42 16.32
C ARG A 231 -5.25 -11.34 15.22
N GLN A 232 -4.84 -11.55 13.99
CA GLN A 232 -5.72 -11.63 12.84
C GLN A 232 -5.29 -12.81 11.98
N THR A 233 -6.17 -13.78 11.80
CA THR A 233 -5.99 -14.89 10.88
C THR A 233 -6.91 -14.67 9.68
N THR A 234 -6.38 -14.79 8.47
CA THR A 234 -7.14 -14.68 7.22
C THR A 234 -6.93 -15.93 6.39
N LEU A 235 -8.00 -16.43 5.80
CA LEU A 235 -7.99 -17.51 4.82
C LEU A 235 -8.90 -17.11 3.67
N SER A 236 -8.34 -17.00 2.48
CA SER A 236 -9.08 -16.70 1.25
C SER A 236 -8.92 -17.88 0.29
N PHE A 237 -10.03 -18.36 -0.21
CA PHE A 237 -10.11 -19.42 -1.21
C PHE A 237 -10.89 -18.91 -2.42
N ASN A 238 -10.25 -18.82 -3.58
CA ASN A 238 -10.87 -18.42 -4.82
C ASN A 238 -10.86 -19.59 -5.79
N THR A 239 -12.00 -19.83 -6.42
CA THR A 239 -12.18 -20.93 -7.36
C THR A 239 -12.94 -20.47 -8.61
N PRO A 240 -12.31 -19.61 -9.45
CA PRO A 240 -12.92 -19.21 -10.72
C PRO A 240 -12.94 -20.40 -11.67
N LEU A 241 -14.11 -20.61 -12.27
CA LEU A 241 -14.38 -21.66 -13.25
C LEU A 241 -14.86 -21.00 -14.54
N GLN A 242 -14.32 -21.43 -15.66
CA GLN A 242 -14.87 -21.12 -16.97
C GLN A 242 -15.39 -22.40 -17.61
N ILE A 243 -16.69 -22.47 -17.88
CA ILE A 243 -17.37 -23.63 -18.41
C ILE A 243 -18.09 -23.22 -19.69
N PHE A 244 -17.74 -23.78 -20.85
CA PHE A 244 -18.29 -23.42 -22.17
C PHE A 244 -18.27 -21.91 -22.45
N GLY A 245 -17.25 -21.19 -21.97
CA GLY A 245 -17.15 -19.73 -22.10
C GLY A 245 -17.91 -18.91 -21.06
N PHE A 246 -18.67 -19.56 -20.18
CA PHE A 246 -19.31 -18.90 -19.03
C PHE A 246 -18.32 -18.83 -17.87
N ASN A 247 -18.17 -17.65 -17.27
CA ASN A 247 -17.33 -17.48 -16.10
C ASN A 247 -18.18 -17.57 -14.82
N PHE A 248 -17.79 -18.47 -13.96
CA PHE A 248 -18.32 -18.63 -12.62
C PHE A 248 -17.23 -18.30 -11.60
N ASP A 249 -17.33 -17.13 -11.00
CA ASP A 249 -16.42 -16.70 -9.96
C ASP A 249 -17.01 -17.07 -8.60
N ASN A 250 -16.18 -17.67 -7.76
CA ASN A 250 -16.58 -18.07 -6.43
C ASN A 250 -15.42 -17.86 -5.47
N SER A 251 -15.66 -17.08 -4.40
CA SER A 251 -14.65 -16.76 -3.39
C SER A 251 -15.21 -16.87 -1.99
N PHE A 252 -14.37 -17.40 -1.10
CA PHE A 252 -14.60 -17.47 0.33
C PHE A 252 -13.48 -16.74 1.05
N ASP A 253 -13.82 -15.79 1.90
CA ASP A 253 -12.91 -15.07 2.76
C ASP A 253 -13.30 -15.32 4.22
N ILE A 254 -12.40 -15.93 4.97
CA ILE A 254 -12.56 -16.18 6.41
C ILE A 254 -11.56 -15.29 7.13
N ARG A 255 -12.03 -14.52 8.09
CA ARG A 255 -11.20 -13.65 8.91
C ARG A 255 -11.56 -13.82 10.37
N ASP A 256 -10.58 -14.13 11.18
CA ASP A 256 -10.69 -14.24 12.62
C ASP A 256 -9.81 -13.19 13.28
N GLU A 257 -10.41 -12.32 14.07
CA GLU A 257 -9.74 -11.27 14.82
C GLU A 257 -9.92 -11.49 16.31
N ALA A 258 -8.83 -11.39 17.05
CA ALA A 258 -8.84 -11.39 18.51
C ALA A 258 -7.96 -10.23 19.01
N ASN A 259 -8.57 -9.34 19.78
CA ASN A 259 -7.89 -8.24 20.43
C ASN A 259 -7.93 -8.47 21.94
N THR A 260 -6.77 -8.40 22.59
CA THR A 260 -6.68 -8.46 24.06
C THR A 260 -6.62 -7.05 24.63
N GLY A 261 -7.00 -6.90 25.90
CA GLY A 261 -7.14 -5.62 26.57
C GLY A 261 -8.50 -4.96 26.33
N VAL A 262 -8.78 -3.90 27.05
CA VAL A 262 -10.05 -3.18 26.95
C VAL A 262 -10.16 -2.49 25.59
N GLN A 263 -11.16 -2.87 24.81
CA GLN A 263 -11.47 -2.29 23.52
C GLN A 263 -12.66 -1.36 23.62
N GLN A 264 -12.49 -0.10 23.24
CA GLN A 264 -13.60 0.83 23.05
C GLN A 264 -14.14 0.68 21.64
N LYS A 265 -15.40 0.36 21.50
CA LYS A 265 -16.11 0.30 20.22
C LYS A 265 -17.24 1.32 20.21
N THR A 266 -17.36 2.02 19.11
CA THR A 266 -18.51 2.89 18.86
C THR A 266 -19.68 2.01 18.45
N VAL A 267 -20.80 2.16 19.13
CA VAL A 267 -22.04 1.47 18.85
C VAL A 267 -23.10 2.51 18.55
N ASP A 268 -23.79 2.35 17.44
CA ASP A 268 -24.94 3.19 17.15
C ASP A 268 -26.15 2.65 17.93
N GLU A 269 -26.71 3.43 18.83
CA GLU A 269 -27.93 3.11 19.58
C GLU A 269 -29.07 4.00 19.13
N ILE A 270 -30.27 3.39 19.00
CA ILE A 270 -31.49 4.14 18.71
C ILE A 270 -32.09 4.57 20.04
N ILE A 271 -32.18 5.86 20.27
CA ILE A 271 -32.81 6.45 21.43
C ILE A 271 -34.19 6.95 21.00
N ASP A 272 -35.25 6.44 21.63
CA ASP A 272 -36.59 7.00 21.47
C ASP A 272 -36.70 8.28 22.30
N ARG A 273 -36.91 9.41 21.64
CA ARG A 273 -37.08 10.72 22.28
C ARG A 273 -38.53 10.99 22.68
N GLY A 274 -39.42 10.01 22.56
CA GLY A 274 -40.86 10.19 22.71
C GLY A 274 -41.52 10.76 21.45
N ASN A 275 -42.84 10.69 21.42
CA ASN A 275 -43.66 11.15 20.29
C ASN A 275 -43.36 10.47 18.92
N GLY A 276 -42.81 9.25 18.93
CA GLY A 276 -42.49 8.50 17.72
C GLY A 276 -41.25 9.01 16.97
N VAL A 277 -40.44 9.87 17.58
CA VAL A 277 -39.17 10.35 17.05
C VAL A 277 -38.05 9.53 17.63
N SER A 278 -37.39 8.74 16.79
CA SER A 278 -36.17 7.99 17.13
C SER A 278 -34.95 8.69 16.56
N ASP A 279 -33.91 8.84 17.37
CA ASP A 279 -32.62 9.39 16.96
C ASP A 279 -31.54 8.32 17.11
N THR A 280 -30.54 8.35 16.21
CA THR A 280 -29.41 7.43 16.28
C THR A 280 -28.23 8.15 16.94
N VAL A 281 -27.84 7.69 18.12
CA VAL A 281 -26.74 8.27 18.87
C VAL A 281 -25.59 7.28 18.92
N GLN A 282 -24.37 7.80 18.72
CA GLN A 282 -23.15 7.00 18.88
C GLN A 282 -22.77 6.89 20.35
N VAL A 283 -22.75 5.67 20.87
CA VAL A 283 -22.40 5.35 22.25
C VAL A 283 -21.10 4.54 22.25
N TYR A 284 -20.27 4.77 23.25
CA TYR A 284 -19.06 3.96 23.44
C TYR A 284 -19.36 2.78 24.35
N ARG A 285 -19.05 1.56 23.85
CA ARG A 285 -19.06 0.34 24.65
C ARG A 285 -17.66 -0.20 24.83
N PHE A 286 -17.36 -0.71 26.00
CA PHE A 286 -16.06 -1.29 26.35
C PHE A 286 -16.19 -2.81 26.44
N PHE A 287 -15.22 -3.50 25.85
CA PHE A 287 -15.12 -4.95 25.87
C PHE A 287 -13.74 -5.32 26.44
N ASP A 288 -13.69 -6.23 27.42
CA ASP A 288 -12.45 -6.78 28.00
C ASP A 288 -11.80 -7.81 27.07
N GLY A 289 -11.52 -7.42 25.87
CA GLY A 289 -11.15 -8.28 24.77
C GLY A 289 -12.29 -8.36 23.77
N TYR A 290 -11.96 -8.22 22.51
CA TYR A 290 -12.93 -8.28 21.43
C TYR A 290 -12.52 -9.34 20.41
N THR A 291 -13.41 -10.29 20.16
CA THR A 291 -13.22 -11.32 19.14
C THR A 291 -14.28 -11.18 18.06
N GLN A 292 -13.87 -11.35 16.83
CA GLN A 292 -14.76 -11.35 15.68
C GLN A 292 -14.28 -12.34 14.63
N THR A 293 -15.11 -13.34 14.35
CA THR A 293 -14.91 -14.23 13.20
C THR A 293 -15.91 -13.85 12.11
N SER A 294 -15.44 -13.64 10.92
CA SER A 294 -16.26 -13.30 9.77
C SER A 294 -16.01 -14.27 8.63
N ILE A 295 -17.06 -14.67 7.93
CA ILE A 295 -17.01 -15.51 6.75
C ILE A 295 -17.77 -14.78 5.66
N ASP A 296 -17.10 -14.43 4.59
CA ASP A 296 -17.70 -13.84 3.42
C ASP A 296 -17.64 -14.80 2.24
N TRP A 297 -18.77 -15.01 1.60
CA TRP A 297 -18.90 -15.79 0.40
C TRP A 297 -19.42 -14.90 -0.70
N ARG A 298 -18.68 -14.80 -1.78
CA ARG A 298 -19.07 -14.02 -2.96
C ARG A 298 -19.12 -14.95 -4.15
N THR A 299 -20.20 -14.85 -4.89
CA THR A 299 -20.38 -15.63 -6.12
C THR A 299 -20.95 -14.75 -7.22
N SER A 300 -20.41 -14.90 -8.41
CA SER A 300 -20.91 -14.23 -9.61
C SER A 300 -20.87 -15.19 -10.80
N PHE A 301 -21.80 -14.99 -11.71
CA PHE A 301 -21.92 -15.72 -12.94
C PHE A 301 -21.95 -14.72 -14.09
N SER A 302 -20.95 -14.79 -14.96
CA SER A 302 -20.86 -13.93 -16.13
C SER A 302 -21.05 -14.75 -17.40
N LEU A 303 -21.97 -14.30 -18.23
CA LEU A 303 -22.15 -14.87 -19.54
C LEU A 303 -21.00 -14.46 -20.47
N PRO A 304 -20.74 -15.25 -21.54
CA PRO A 304 -19.76 -14.83 -22.54
C PRO A 304 -20.07 -13.43 -23.06
N SER A 305 -19.04 -12.60 -23.14
CA SER A 305 -19.21 -11.27 -23.70
C SER A 305 -19.60 -11.36 -25.17
N LEU A 306 -20.71 -10.70 -25.50
CA LEU A 306 -21.17 -10.58 -26.87
C LEU A 306 -20.41 -9.43 -27.53
N SER A 307 -19.28 -9.73 -28.15
CA SER A 307 -18.53 -8.75 -28.92
C SER A 307 -18.89 -8.82 -30.40
N ARG A 308 -19.50 -7.76 -30.91
CA ARG A 308 -19.80 -7.58 -32.33
C ARG A 308 -19.20 -6.28 -32.85
N GLY A 309 -18.10 -6.40 -33.58
CA GLY A 309 -17.39 -5.23 -34.10
C GLY A 309 -16.82 -4.34 -32.99
N LYS A 310 -17.39 -3.15 -32.80
CA LYS A 310 -16.94 -2.18 -31.81
C LYS A 310 -17.72 -2.25 -30.47
N TRP A 311 -18.70 -3.13 -30.38
CA TRP A 311 -19.57 -3.27 -29.22
C TRP A 311 -19.14 -4.46 -28.38
N ASN A 312 -19.01 -4.23 -27.08
CA ASN A 312 -18.81 -5.28 -26.09
C ASN A 312 -19.96 -5.21 -25.08
N ILE A 313 -20.74 -6.27 -25.00
CA ILE A 313 -21.90 -6.40 -24.11
C ILE A 313 -21.61 -7.57 -23.17
N SER A 314 -21.55 -7.29 -21.88
CA SER A 314 -21.20 -8.27 -20.84
C SER A 314 -22.32 -8.34 -19.80
N PRO A 315 -23.23 -9.33 -19.91
CA PRO A 315 -24.22 -9.60 -18.89
C PRO A 315 -23.64 -10.43 -17.76
N SER A 316 -24.08 -10.19 -16.52
CA SER A 316 -23.67 -10.97 -15.35
C SER A 316 -24.75 -10.99 -14.28
N ILE A 317 -24.73 -12.03 -13.47
CA ILE A 317 -25.56 -12.20 -12.27
C ILE A 317 -24.62 -12.35 -11.09
N GLN A 318 -24.82 -11.58 -10.03
CA GLN A 318 -24.04 -11.69 -8.82
C GLN A 318 -24.95 -11.73 -7.59
N PHE A 319 -24.46 -12.37 -6.54
CA PHE A 319 -25.13 -12.43 -5.23
C PHE A 319 -24.32 -11.59 -4.25
N ALA A 320 -24.72 -10.33 -4.12
CA ALA A 320 -24.04 -9.37 -3.25
C ALA A 320 -24.65 -9.37 -1.84
N ASN A 321 -23.84 -9.10 -0.84
CA ASN A 321 -24.33 -8.79 0.48
C ASN A 321 -25.15 -7.50 0.49
N VAL A 322 -26.20 -7.43 1.25
CA VAL A 322 -27.02 -6.21 1.38
C VAL A 322 -26.25 -5.13 2.14
N ASP A 323 -25.54 -5.54 3.19
CA ASP A 323 -24.58 -4.72 3.91
C ASP A 323 -23.15 -4.94 3.35
N PRO A 324 -22.28 -3.92 3.31
CA PRO A 324 -20.88 -4.09 2.92
C PRO A 324 -20.08 -5.03 3.83
N GLY A 325 -20.62 -5.41 4.99
CA GLY A 325 -20.00 -6.38 5.90
C GLY A 325 -19.99 -7.82 5.37
N PRO A 326 -19.38 -8.76 6.11
CA PRO A 326 -19.28 -10.17 5.74
C PRO A 326 -20.64 -10.86 5.75
N PHE A 327 -20.76 -12.01 5.06
CA PHE A 327 -22.02 -12.75 4.99
C PHE A 327 -22.39 -13.37 6.34
N TRP A 328 -21.46 -14.03 7.04
CA TRP A 328 -21.61 -14.50 8.42
C TRP A 328 -20.66 -13.76 9.33
N VAL A 329 -21.14 -13.44 10.51
CA VAL A 329 -20.33 -12.85 11.57
C VAL A 329 -20.63 -13.52 12.91
N ARG A 330 -19.59 -13.75 13.67
CA ARG A 330 -19.62 -14.13 15.07
C ARG A 330 -18.72 -13.17 15.83
N SER A 331 -19.24 -12.50 16.82
CA SER A 331 -18.47 -11.50 17.56
C SER A 331 -18.77 -11.57 19.07
N SER A 332 -17.95 -10.91 19.86
CA SER A 332 -18.26 -10.69 21.29
C SER A 332 -19.61 -10.01 21.48
N ALA A 333 -20.03 -9.16 20.55
CA ALA A 333 -21.33 -8.49 20.59
C ALA A 333 -22.51 -9.40 20.23
N SER A 334 -22.29 -10.49 19.47
CA SER A 334 -23.32 -11.50 19.18
C SER A 334 -23.44 -12.60 20.25
N GLY A 335 -22.73 -12.47 21.36
CA GLY A 335 -22.65 -13.52 22.38
C GLY A 335 -22.02 -14.82 21.86
N GLY A 336 -21.13 -14.73 20.88
CA GLY A 336 -20.44 -15.86 20.28
C GLY A 336 -21.28 -16.72 19.33
N ARG A 337 -22.44 -16.24 18.87
CA ARG A 337 -23.26 -16.92 17.87
C ARG A 337 -22.95 -16.42 16.48
N TYR A 338 -23.02 -17.31 15.49
CA TYR A 338 -22.98 -16.91 14.09
C TYR A 338 -24.31 -16.31 13.65
N VAL A 339 -24.26 -15.12 13.08
CA VAL A 339 -25.40 -14.42 12.50
C VAL A 339 -25.11 -14.14 11.03
N ALA A 340 -26.09 -14.38 10.18
CA ALA A 340 -25.99 -14.17 8.75
C ALA A 340 -26.75 -12.91 8.32
N GLN A 341 -26.24 -12.24 7.29
CA GLN A 341 -27.02 -11.27 6.56
C GLN A 341 -27.68 -11.87 5.31
N THR A 342 -28.59 -11.11 4.71
CA THR A 342 -29.25 -11.49 3.47
C THR A 342 -28.33 -11.28 2.27
N LYS A 343 -28.31 -12.25 1.35
CA LYS A 343 -27.74 -12.07 0.03
C LYS A 343 -28.81 -11.59 -0.96
N ARG A 344 -28.44 -10.64 -1.78
CA ARG A 344 -29.32 -10.05 -2.78
C ARG A 344 -28.79 -10.39 -4.18
N PRO A 345 -29.56 -11.10 -5.00
CA PRO A 345 -29.23 -11.31 -6.39
C PRO A 345 -29.28 -9.96 -7.13
N SER A 346 -28.34 -9.71 -8.00
CA SER A 346 -28.36 -8.58 -8.91
C SER A 346 -28.05 -9.04 -10.34
N VAL A 347 -28.80 -8.53 -11.28
CA VAL A 347 -28.55 -8.71 -12.71
C VAL A 347 -27.87 -7.46 -13.21
N ASN A 348 -26.72 -7.62 -13.86
CA ASN A 348 -25.93 -6.52 -14.37
C ASN A 348 -25.72 -6.69 -15.87
N LEU A 349 -25.81 -5.59 -16.60
CA LEU A 349 -25.54 -5.51 -18.03
C LEU A 349 -24.54 -4.37 -18.25
N SER A 350 -23.36 -4.67 -18.75
CA SER A 350 -22.38 -3.67 -19.14
C SER A 350 -22.24 -3.59 -20.65
N ILE A 351 -22.29 -2.38 -21.18
CA ILE A 351 -22.17 -2.09 -22.61
C ILE A 351 -21.00 -1.12 -22.78
N ALA A 352 -19.96 -1.56 -23.46
CA ALA A 352 -18.72 -0.80 -23.63
C ALA A 352 -18.34 -0.72 -25.12
N PRO A 353 -18.93 0.21 -25.91
CA PRO A 353 -18.51 0.41 -27.29
C PRO A 353 -17.16 1.15 -27.33
N THR A 354 -16.37 0.90 -28.36
CA THR A 354 -15.19 1.72 -28.68
C THR A 354 -15.41 2.42 -30.02
N LEU A 355 -15.57 3.72 -29.98
CA LEU A 355 -15.80 4.58 -31.14
C LEU A 355 -14.50 5.24 -31.55
N PHE A 356 -14.22 5.27 -32.86
CA PHE A 356 -13.01 5.88 -33.39
C PHE A 356 -13.35 7.01 -34.36
N GLY A 357 -12.74 8.18 -34.14
CA GLY A 357 -12.67 9.28 -35.08
C GLY A 357 -11.25 9.42 -35.63
N PHE A 358 -11.15 9.67 -36.92
CA PHE A 358 -9.87 9.96 -37.58
C PHE A 358 -9.93 11.35 -38.18
N PHE A 359 -8.92 12.15 -37.85
CA PHE A 359 -8.83 13.54 -38.32
C PHE A 359 -7.49 13.76 -39.03
N PRO A 360 -7.44 14.64 -40.01
CA PRO A 360 -6.18 15.03 -40.64
C PRO A 360 -5.26 15.70 -39.60
N GLY A 361 -3.99 15.48 -39.73
CA GLY A 361 -2.99 16.10 -38.86
C GLY A 361 -2.65 17.54 -39.28
N ILE A 362 -2.07 18.28 -38.35
CA ILE A 362 -1.63 19.67 -38.55
C ILE A 362 -0.12 19.73 -38.19
N GLY A 363 0.68 20.41 -39.01
CA GLY A 363 2.10 20.60 -38.77
C GLY A 363 2.91 19.31 -38.77
N PRO A 364 3.58 18.93 -37.65
CA PRO A 364 4.39 17.72 -37.57
C PRO A 364 3.56 16.43 -37.41
N VAL A 365 2.25 16.56 -37.24
CA VAL A 365 1.34 15.44 -37.09
C VAL A 365 0.76 15.03 -38.44
N THR A 366 0.79 13.74 -38.77
CA THR A 366 0.23 13.24 -40.03
C THR A 366 -1.25 12.91 -39.89
N ARG A 367 -1.66 12.33 -38.76
CA ARG A 367 -3.02 11.87 -38.49
C ARG A 367 -3.31 11.89 -37.00
N VAL A 368 -4.53 12.25 -36.65
CA VAL A 368 -5.07 12.17 -35.29
C VAL A 368 -6.12 11.08 -35.23
N ARG A 369 -6.00 10.18 -34.24
CA ARG A 369 -7.02 9.18 -33.91
C ARG A 369 -7.60 9.51 -32.55
N HIS A 370 -8.88 9.81 -32.50
CA HIS A 370 -9.63 9.95 -31.25
C HIS A 370 -10.45 8.69 -31.00
N SER A 371 -10.23 8.03 -29.87
CA SER A 371 -11.05 6.90 -29.41
C SER A 371 -11.87 7.31 -28.18
N ILE A 372 -13.15 7.02 -28.21
CA ILE A 372 -14.09 7.24 -27.13
C ILE A 372 -14.65 5.89 -26.73
N SER A 373 -14.49 5.53 -25.46
CA SER A 373 -14.97 4.27 -24.88
C SER A 373 -15.89 4.57 -23.68
N PRO A 374 -17.18 4.89 -23.92
CA PRO A 374 -18.14 4.96 -22.85
C PRO A 374 -18.40 3.55 -22.29
N VAL A 375 -18.55 3.45 -20.98
CA VAL A 375 -19.02 2.23 -20.30
C VAL A 375 -20.35 2.56 -19.64
N LEU A 376 -21.40 1.96 -20.17
CA LEU A 376 -22.75 2.06 -19.63
C LEU A 376 -23.06 0.75 -18.90
N SER A 377 -23.31 0.83 -17.59
CA SER A 377 -23.68 -0.34 -16.78
C SER A 377 -25.06 -0.14 -16.18
N TRP A 378 -25.90 -1.14 -16.36
CA TRP A 378 -27.24 -1.19 -15.78
C TRP A 378 -27.31 -2.35 -14.80
N SER A 379 -27.80 -2.10 -13.57
CA SER A 379 -27.92 -3.07 -12.51
C SER A 379 -29.29 -3.04 -11.88
N VAL A 380 -29.90 -4.21 -11.73
CA VAL A 380 -31.20 -4.39 -11.08
C VAL A 380 -31.07 -5.40 -9.95
N ALA A 381 -31.61 -5.05 -8.79
CA ALA A 381 -31.63 -5.95 -7.63
C ALA A 381 -32.94 -5.77 -6.84
N PRO A 382 -33.54 -6.86 -6.30
CA PRO A 382 -34.77 -6.80 -5.52
C PRO A 382 -34.55 -6.13 -4.17
N ARG A 383 -35.66 -5.83 -3.47
CA ARG A 383 -35.62 -5.38 -2.07
C ARG A 383 -35.04 -6.47 -1.18
N ALA A 384 -34.17 -6.10 -0.27
CA ALA A 384 -33.63 -6.99 0.72
C ALA A 384 -33.32 -6.24 2.02
N LYS A 385 -33.58 -6.85 3.17
CA LYS A 385 -33.32 -6.28 4.49
C LYS A 385 -32.22 -7.06 5.20
N VAL A 386 -31.45 -6.37 6.01
CA VAL A 386 -30.51 -6.97 6.95
C VAL A 386 -31.23 -7.21 8.28
N SER A 387 -31.00 -8.33 8.93
CA SER A 387 -31.59 -8.63 10.24
C SER A 387 -31.02 -7.73 11.34
N GLU A 388 -31.84 -7.40 12.33
CA GLU A 388 -31.38 -6.62 13.47
C GLU A 388 -30.29 -7.34 14.27
N GLU A 389 -30.36 -8.68 14.37
CA GLU A 389 -29.34 -9.48 15.02
C GLU A 389 -27.98 -9.31 14.36
N TYR A 390 -27.95 -9.27 13.02
CA TYR A 390 -26.71 -9.03 12.28
C TYR A 390 -26.17 -7.62 12.55
N LEU A 391 -27.02 -6.61 12.55
CA LEU A 391 -26.63 -5.24 12.84
C LEU A 391 -26.06 -5.09 14.25
N ARG A 392 -26.68 -5.75 15.24
CA ARG A 392 -26.14 -5.79 16.61
C ARG A 392 -24.80 -6.51 16.68
N ALA A 393 -24.64 -7.63 15.96
CA ALA A 393 -23.37 -8.36 15.90
C ALA A 393 -22.24 -7.52 15.28
N MET A 394 -22.57 -6.63 14.34
CA MET A 394 -21.66 -5.68 13.70
C MET A 394 -21.51 -4.36 14.45
N LEU A 395 -22.16 -4.18 15.61
CA LEU A 395 -22.19 -2.94 16.39
C LEU A 395 -22.74 -1.75 15.59
N GLN A 396 -23.66 -2.00 14.68
CA GLN A 396 -24.30 -0.99 13.85
C GLN A 396 -25.75 -0.78 14.31
N ALA A 397 -26.23 0.46 14.20
CA ALA A 397 -27.65 0.75 14.30
C ALA A 397 -28.41 0.24 13.05
N GLN A 398 -29.71 0.45 13.02
CA GLN A 398 -30.49 0.16 11.84
C GLN A 398 -29.85 0.76 10.60
N LYS A 399 -29.67 -0.07 9.60
CA LYS A 399 -29.25 0.41 8.29
C LYS A 399 -30.31 1.37 7.74
N GLY A 400 -29.88 2.50 7.23
CA GLY A 400 -30.77 3.45 6.58
C GLY A 400 -31.69 2.74 5.56
N TYR A 401 -32.96 3.08 5.53
CA TYR A 401 -33.96 2.42 4.69
C TYR A 401 -33.58 2.38 3.20
N LEU A 402 -32.78 3.33 2.71
CA LEU A 402 -32.27 3.35 1.33
C LEU A 402 -31.46 2.10 0.96
N GLY A 403 -30.69 1.54 1.91
CA GLY A 403 -29.92 0.31 1.69
C GLY A 403 -30.79 -0.93 1.47
N SER A 404 -32.03 -0.92 1.98
CA SER A 404 -33.00 -2.03 1.83
C SER A 404 -33.85 -1.94 0.58
N LEU A 405 -33.89 -0.78 -0.10
CA LEU A 405 -34.71 -0.57 -1.29
C LEU A 405 -34.26 -1.47 -2.46
N PRO A 406 -35.18 -1.81 -3.36
CA PRO A 406 -34.80 -2.42 -4.61
C PRO A 406 -33.92 -1.44 -5.39
N GLN A 407 -33.01 -1.95 -6.18
CA GLN A 407 -32.08 -1.15 -6.95
C GLN A 407 -32.39 -1.23 -8.44
N ASN A 408 -32.37 -0.09 -9.09
CA ASN A 408 -32.36 0.05 -10.53
C ASN A 408 -31.38 1.17 -10.85
N VAL A 409 -30.14 0.79 -11.04
CA VAL A 409 -29.01 1.71 -11.12
C VAL A 409 -28.47 1.73 -12.54
N LEU A 410 -28.33 2.92 -13.10
CA LEU A 410 -27.61 3.16 -14.33
C LEU A 410 -26.32 3.91 -14.01
N SER A 411 -25.20 3.38 -14.47
CA SER A 411 -23.87 3.98 -14.27
C SER A 411 -23.25 4.29 -15.64
N LEU A 412 -22.62 5.45 -15.75
CA LEU A 412 -21.92 5.89 -16.96
C LEU A 412 -20.52 6.37 -16.60
N SER A 413 -19.50 5.81 -17.22
CA SER A 413 -18.13 6.33 -17.22
C SER A 413 -17.62 6.52 -18.65
N LEU A 414 -16.65 7.41 -18.83
CA LEU A 414 -16.15 7.76 -20.14
C LEU A 414 -14.63 7.76 -20.16
N ASN A 415 -14.06 6.95 -21.04
CA ASN A 415 -12.64 6.93 -21.33
C ASN A 415 -12.37 7.45 -22.74
N GLN A 416 -11.44 8.37 -22.86
CA GLN A 416 -11.07 8.97 -24.14
C GLN A 416 -9.55 8.93 -24.32
N ASN A 417 -9.11 8.55 -25.52
CA ASN A 417 -7.70 8.61 -25.91
C ASN A 417 -7.57 9.33 -27.24
N VAL A 418 -6.66 10.29 -27.27
CA VAL A 418 -6.24 10.99 -28.48
C VAL A 418 -4.81 10.55 -28.81
N GLU A 419 -4.67 9.84 -29.89
CA GLU A 419 -3.39 9.40 -30.43
C GLU A 419 -3.03 10.19 -31.65
N VAL A 420 -1.77 10.58 -31.77
CA VAL A 420 -1.26 11.28 -32.94
C VAL A 420 -0.16 10.48 -33.60
N LYS A 421 -0.14 10.48 -34.93
CA LYS A 421 0.95 9.93 -35.73
C LYS A 421 1.85 11.06 -36.16
N LEU A 422 3.09 11.07 -35.73
CA LEU A 422 4.09 12.06 -36.11
C LEU A 422 4.65 11.73 -37.51
N LYS A 423 5.03 12.74 -38.25
CA LYS A 423 5.71 12.56 -39.55
C LYS A 423 7.01 11.80 -39.37
N ALA A 424 7.25 10.83 -40.22
CA ALA A 424 8.52 10.14 -40.29
C ALA A 424 9.61 11.05 -40.92
N PRO A 425 10.91 10.84 -40.63
CA PRO A 425 11.99 11.45 -41.39
C PRO A 425 11.87 11.14 -42.90
N ALA A 426 12.39 12.02 -43.76
CA ALA A 426 12.19 11.96 -45.22
C ALA A 426 12.61 10.64 -45.88
N ASP A 427 13.59 9.93 -45.30
CA ASP A 427 14.16 8.67 -45.82
C ASP A 427 13.48 7.40 -45.27
N SER A 428 12.34 7.52 -44.58
CA SER A 428 11.67 6.39 -43.95
C SER A 428 10.48 5.92 -44.80
N ALA A 429 10.10 4.61 -44.66
CA ALA A 429 8.94 4.06 -45.32
C ALA A 429 7.65 4.89 -45.01
N PRO A 430 6.68 4.97 -45.96
CA PRO A 430 5.51 5.86 -45.83
C PRO A 430 4.69 5.68 -44.55
N ASP A 431 4.81 4.53 -43.85
CA ASP A 431 4.07 4.19 -42.66
C ASP A 431 4.91 4.19 -41.36
N ALA A 432 6.19 4.59 -41.42
CA ALA A 432 7.13 4.53 -40.29
C ALA A 432 6.93 5.61 -39.22
N GLY A 433 5.91 6.48 -39.32
CA GLY A 433 5.66 7.54 -38.35
C GLY A 433 5.35 7.02 -36.93
N ARG A 434 6.03 7.59 -35.93
CA ARG A 434 5.83 7.23 -34.52
C ARG A 434 4.41 7.60 -34.03
N LYS A 435 3.71 6.64 -33.46
CA LYS A 435 2.43 6.87 -32.76
C LYS A 435 2.71 7.29 -31.31
N VAL A 436 2.08 8.38 -30.89
CA VAL A 436 2.19 8.93 -29.53
C VAL A 436 0.79 9.23 -29.01
N ARG A 437 0.51 8.87 -27.77
CA ARG A 437 -0.74 9.23 -27.10
C ARG A 437 -0.64 10.69 -26.65
N ALA A 438 -1.35 11.55 -27.34
CA ALA A 438 -1.36 12.98 -27.04
C ALA A 438 -2.08 13.26 -25.73
N LEU A 439 -3.22 12.59 -25.50
CA LEU A 439 -4.06 12.82 -24.34
C LEU A 439 -4.86 11.56 -24.03
N SER A 440 -4.90 11.19 -22.75
CA SER A 440 -5.81 10.20 -22.19
C SER A 440 -6.63 10.83 -21.09
N ILE A 441 -7.95 10.77 -21.20
CA ILE A 441 -8.91 11.26 -20.21
C ILE A 441 -9.67 10.06 -19.69
N GLN A 442 -9.66 9.88 -18.38
CA GLN A 442 -10.45 8.87 -17.69
C GLN A 442 -11.37 9.56 -16.69
N THR A 443 -12.65 9.24 -16.72
CA THR A 443 -13.61 9.79 -15.78
C THR A 443 -14.14 8.72 -14.85
N ASP A 444 -14.36 9.08 -13.60
CA ASP A 444 -15.09 8.23 -12.66
C ASP A 444 -16.54 8.02 -13.14
N GLY A 445 -17.10 6.85 -12.81
CA GLY A 445 -18.49 6.55 -13.14
C GLY A 445 -19.46 7.37 -12.30
N VAL A 446 -20.48 7.90 -12.95
CA VAL A 446 -21.64 8.49 -12.27
C VAL A 446 -22.78 7.49 -12.30
N SER A 447 -23.36 7.22 -11.13
CA SER A 447 -24.41 6.23 -10.95
C SER A 447 -25.71 6.88 -10.47
N TYR A 448 -26.81 6.50 -11.09
CA TYR A 448 -28.15 7.00 -10.76
C TYR A 448 -29.11 5.85 -10.46
N ASN A 449 -29.77 5.89 -9.30
CA ASN A 449 -30.77 4.91 -8.88
C ASN A 449 -32.18 5.49 -9.03
N PHE A 450 -32.93 5.00 -10.01
CA PHE A 450 -34.26 5.46 -10.30
C PHE A 450 -35.27 5.19 -9.17
N LEU A 451 -35.13 4.04 -8.51
CA LEU A 451 -36.03 3.64 -7.43
C LEU A 451 -35.76 4.43 -6.13
N GLN A 452 -34.51 4.76 -5.87
CA GLN A 452 -34.16 5.66 -4.78
C GLN A 452 -34.79 7.03 -4.95
N TYR A 453 -34.69 7.62 -6.15
CA TYR A 453 -35.33 8.89 -6.44
C TYR A 453 -36.86 8.85 -6.25
N GLN A 454 -37.54 7.80 -6.74
CA GLN A 454 -38.96 7.64 -6.57
C GLN A 454 -39.39 7.56 -5.11
N GLU A 455 -38.66 6.80 -4.29
CA GLU A 455 -38.97 6.66 -2.88
C GLU A 455 -38.71 7.95 -2.08
N LEU A 456 -37.61 8.64 -2.35
CA LEU A 456 -37.33 9.94 -1.75
C LEU A 456 -38.37 10.99 -2.14
N LYS A 457 -38.80 10.99 -3.39
CA LYS A 457 -39.84 11.92 -3.87
C LYS A 457 -41.20 11.66 -3.23
N ARG A 458 -41.54 10.40 -2.92
CA ARG A 458 -42.77 10.05 -2.18
C ARG A 458 -42.79 10.64 -0.77
N ARG A 459 -41.61 10.66 -0.12
CA ARG A 459 -41.47 11.21 1.24
C ARG A 459 -41.38 12.73 1.26
N ASN A 460 -40.69 13.30 0.29
CA ASN A 460 -40.52 14.74 0.16
C ASN A 460 -40.74 15.15 -1.29
N PRO A 461 -41.90 15.69 -1.63
CA PRO A 461 -42.24 16.10 -3.01
C PRO A 461 -41.33 17.17 -3.61
N ASN A 462 -40.66 17.96 -2.76
CA ASN A 462 -39.79 19.06 -3.16
C ASN A 462 -38.36 18.63 -3.47
N ILE A 463 -38.07 17.33 -3.40
CA ILE A 463 -36.69 16.82 -3.60
C ILE A 463 -36.28 16.94 -5.09
N THR A 464 -35.03 17.31 -5.31
CA THR A 464 -34.49 17.46 -6.67
C THR A 464 -34.24 16.10 -7.32
N ARG A 465 -34.23 16.06 -8.66
CA ARG A 465 -33.92 14.81 -9.41
C ARG A 465 -32.53 14.25 -9.08
N PHE A 466 -31.60 15.10 -8.64
CA PHE A 466 -30.24 14.68 -8.26
C PHE A 466 -30.20 13.78 -7.03
N ALA A 467 -31.24 13.70 -6.22
CA ALA A 467 -31.34 12.78 -5.08
C ALA A 467 -31.27 11.29 -5.48
N GLY A 468 -31.49 10.97 -6.76
CA GLY A 468 -31.26 9.62 -7.28
C GLY A 468 -29.80 9.29 -7.58
N LEU A 469 -28.88 10.25 -7.56
CA LEU A 469 -27.45 9.98 -7.71
C LEU A 469 -26.93 9.21 -6.50
N THR A 470 -26.31 8.07 -6.75
CA THR A 470 -25.67 7.24 -5.72
C THR A 470 -24.17 7.48 -5.61
N SER A 471 -23.56 8.10 -6.63
CA SER A 471 -22.16 8.54 -6.57
C SER A 471 -22.06 9.79 -5.72
N SER A 472 -21.26 9.74 -4.64
CA SER A 472 -20.99 10.90 -3.78
C SER A 472 -19.98 11.87 -4.39
N SER A 473 -19.12 11.38 -5.27
CA SER A 473 -18.08 12.16 -5.95
C SER A 473 -17.97 11.80 -7.43
N TRP A 474 -17.37 12.69 -8.19
CA TRP A 474 -16.98 12.50 -9.57
C TRP A 474 -15.58 13.05 -9.79
N GLY A 475 -14.75 12.31 -10.51
CA GLY A 475 -13.38 12.70 -10.81
C GLY A 475 -13.00 12.49 -12.25
N ALA A 476 -11.95 13.18 -12.68
CA ALA A 476 -11.34 13.02 -13.98
C ALA A 476 -9.81 13.02 -13.86
N GLY A 477 -9.18 12.08 -14.56
CA GLY A 477 -7.73 11.96 -14.69
C GLY A 477 -7.27 12.25 -16.11
N LEU A 478 -6.18 12.98 -16.25
CA LEU A 478 -5.55 13.36 -17.52
C LEU A 478 -4.09 12.87 -17.56
N ARG A 479 -3.71 12.21 -18.65
CA ARG A 479 -2.33 11.78 -18.91
C ARG A 479 -1.92 12.11 -20.34
N SER A 480 -0.64 12.43 -20.53
CA SER A 480 -0.08 12.71 -21.86
C SER A 480 1.31 12.12 -22.01
N ASP A 481 1.55 11.41 -23.12
CA ASP A 481 2.88 10.90 -23.47
C ASP A 481 3.77 12.00 -24.10
N PHE A 482 3.21 13.16 -24.45
CA PHE A 482 4.00 14.35 -24.81
C PHE A 482 4.73 14.96 -23.61
N LEU A 483 4.13 14.81 -22.43
CA LEU A 483 4.72 15.20 -21.15
C LEU A 483 4.83 13.94 -20.27
N PRO A 484 5.81 13.05 -20.54
CA PRO A 484 5.96 11.84 -19.77
C PRO A 484 6.15 12.16 -18.29
N GLY A 485 5.35 11.54 -17.43
CA GLY A 485 5.34 11.84 -16.01
C GLY A 485 4.43 12.99 -15.57
N PHE A 486 3.66 13.58 -16.49
CA PHE A 486 2.58 14.49 -16.14
C PHE A 486 1.29 13.71 -15.92
N ASP A 487 0.82 13.73 -14.68
CA ASP A 487 -0.47 13.22 -14.26
C ASP A 487 -1.27 14.34 -13.61
N PHE A 488 -2.48 14.57 -14.11
CA PHE A 488 -3.42 15.51 -13.52
C PHE A 488 -4.69 14.76 -13.14
N ALA A 489 -5.17 14.95 -11.94
CA ALA A 489 -6.43 14.40 -11.48
C ALA A 489 -7.22 15.46 -10.71
N THR A 490 -8.51 15.46 -10.88
CA THR A 490 -9.43 16.31 -10.13
C THR A 490 -10.59 15.49 -9.61
N ARG A 491 -11.08 15.82 -8.41
CA ARG A 491 -12.25 15.20 -7.79
C ARG A 491 -13.19 16.28 -7.29
N PHE A 492 -14.46 16.06 -7.53
CA PHE A 492 -15.56 16.88 -7.07
C PHE A 492 -16.45 16.05 -6.17
N SER A 493 -16.77 16.53 -4.98
CA SER A 493 -17.87 16.00 -4.18
C SER A 493 -19.17 16.55 -4.74
N LEU A 494 -20.15 15.69 -4.96
CA LEU A 494 -21.42 16.07 -5.59
C LEU A 494 -22.46 16.58 -4.60
N PHE A 495 -22.31 16.23 -3.33
CA PHE A 495 -23.27 16.57 -2.30
C PHE A 495 -22.61 17.27 -1.12
N GLN A 496 -23.34 18.20 -0.51
CA GLN A 496 -23.08 18.73 0.81
C GLN A 496 -24.08 18.13 1.79
N GLY A 497 -23.60 17.55 2.88
CA GLY A 497 -24.37 16.77 3.83
C GLY A 497 -24.25 15.27 3.61
N ASN A 498 -25.01 14.47 4.34
CA ASN A 498 -25.01 13.04 4.18
C ASN A 498 -25.88 12.63 2.99
N PRO A 499 -25.34 12.03 1.90
CA PRO A 499 -26.11 11.63 0.74
C PRO A 499 -27.15 10.53 1.02
N VAL A 500 -27.04 9.84 2.15
CA VAL A 500 -27.98 8.79 2.60
C VAL A 500 -29.16 9.38 3.39
N SER A 501 -29.04 10.62 3.86
CA SER A 501 -30.10 11.34 4.58
C SER A 501 -30.85 12.27 3.64
N ASP A 502 -32.12 12.56 3.98
CA ASP A 502 -32.97 13.50 3.24
C ASP A 502 -32.43 14.96 3.26
N THR A 503 -31.37 15.21 4.01
CA THR A 503 -30.75 16.53 4.18
C THR A 503 -29.63 16.81 3.19
N ALA A 504 -29.18 15.82 2.42
CA ALA A 504 -28.13 16.01 1.43
C ALA A 504 -28.63 16.84 0.25
N GLN A 505 -27.97 17.96 -0.01
CA GLN A 505 -28.23 18.80 -1.16
C GLN A 505 -27.20 18.56 -2.26
N PHE A 506 -27.66 18.45 -3.50
CA PHE A 506 -26.78 18.44 -4.65
C PHE A 506 -26.14 19.82 -4.80
N LYS A 507 -24.90 19.92 -4.37
CA LYS A 507 -24.11 21.15 -4.42
C LYS A 507 -22.65 20.77 -4.69
N PRO A 508 -22.29 20.58 -5.96
CA PRO A 508 -20.95 20.15 -6.32
C PRO A 508 -19.91 21.16 -5.89
N PHE A 509 -18.86 20.67 -5.22
CA PHE A 509 -17.68 21.45 -4.90
C PHE A 509 -16.42 20.63 -5.17
N ARG A 510 -15.34 21.35 -5.50
CA ARG A 510 -14.05 20.71 -5.77
C ARG A 510 -13.41 20.28 -4.46
N GLU A 511 -13.19 18.97 -4.33
CA GLU A 511 -12.59 18.38 -3.16
C GLU A 511 -11.05 18.31 -3.29
N GLU A 512 -10.56 17.94 -4.46
CA GLU A 512 -9.15 17.68 -4.67
C GLU A 512 -8.69 18.04 -6.07
N ILE A 513 -7.49 18.60 -6.18
CA ILE A 513 -6.70 18.66 -7.41
C ILE A 513 -5.33 18.08 -7.09
N ARG A 514 -4.93 17.10 -7.87
CA ARG A 514 -3.56 16.58 -7.90
C ARG A 514 -2.95 16.88 -9.26
N ALA A 515 -1.80 17.50 -9.25
CA ALA A 515 -0.95 17.63 -10.41
C ALA A 515 0.45 17.14 -10.03
N SER A 516 0.95 16.16 -10.72
CA SER A 516 2.30 15.68 -10.54
C SER A 516 3.05 15.73 -11.86
N LEU A 517 4.27 16.23 -11.83
CA LEU A 517 5.18 16.28 -12.97
C LEU A 517 6.49 15.60 -12.55
N ARG A 518 6.77 14.46 -13.12
CA ARG A 518 8.03 13.77 -12.92
C ARG A 518 9.00 14.15 -14.02
N LEU A 519 9.97 14.98 -13.69
CA LEU A 519 11.02 15.38 -14.62
C LEU A 519 12.17 14.38 -14.53
N ASP A 520 12.37 13.61 -15.59
CA ASP A 520 13.51 12.72 -15.76
C ASP A 520 14.41 13.22 -16.90
N ARG A 521 15.68 12.83 -16.93
CA ARG A 521 16.64 13.18 -18.03
C ARG A 521 16.14 12.77 -19.41
N THR A 522 15.25 11.79 -19.48
CA THR A 522 14.61 11.33 -20.71
C THR A 522 13.41 12.17 -21.12
N THR A 523 12.89 13.02 -20.25
CA THR A 523 11.70 13.85 -20.50
C THR A 523 12.00 14.88 -21.59
N GLY A 524 11.13 15.00 -22.57
CA GLY A 524 11.31 15.91 -23.72
C GLY A 524 11.54 17.37 -23.29
N VAL A 525 10.88 17.81 -22.22
CA VAL A 525 11.05 19.16 -21.63
C VAL A 525 12.47 19.34 -21.09
N VAL A 526 13.01 18.36 -20.37
CA VAL A 526 14.39 18.43 -19.84
C VAL A 526 15.42 18.42 -20.99
N LYS A 527 15.21 17.59 -22.01
CA LYS A 527 16.03 17.59 -23.21
C LYS A 527 15.97 18.93 -23.96
N TRP A 528 14.80 19.54 -24.00
CA TRP A 528 14.63 20.86 -24.64
C TRP A 528 15.34 21.95 -23.82
N ILE A 529 15.17 21.98 -22.49
CA ILE A 529 15.85 22.94 -21.60
C ILE A 529 17.36 22.75 -21.65
N THR A 530 17.86 21.52 -21.60
CA THR A 530 19.31 21.25 -21.70
C THR A 530 19.89 21.67 -23.06
N ARG A 531 19.18 21.41 -24.15
CA ARG A 531 19.60 21.90 -25.50
C ARG A 531 19.61 23.43 -25.56
N PHE A 532 18.61 24.09 -24.96
CA PHE A 532 18.54 25.54 -24.94
C PHE A 532 19.67 26.15 -24.10
N LEU A 533 19.97 25.60 -22.95
CA LEU A 533 21.08 26.04 -22.10
C LEU A 533 22.43 25.79 -22.74
N VAL A 534 22.64 24.67 -23.41
CA VAL A 534 23.87 24.38 -24.18
C VAL A 534 23.99 25.31 -25.35
N ALA A 535 22.90 25.59 -26.09
CA ALA A 535 22.92 26.56 -27.20
C ALA A 535 23.17 28.00 -26.73
N ALA A 536 22.66 28.36 -25.54
CA ALA A 536 22.91 29.68 -24.93
C ALA A 536 24.35 29.83 -24.44
N SER A 537 24.98 28.75 -23.97
CA SER A 537 26.38 28.74 -23.52
C SER A 537 27.37 28.68 -24.68
N SER A 538 26.96 28.22 -25.85
CA SER A 538 27.81 28.11 -27.06
C SER A 538 27.75 29.32 -27.99
N ARG A 539 27.12 30.42 -27.61
CA ARG A 539 27.23 31.66 -28.38
C ARG A 539 28.66 32.16 -28.29
N PRO A 540 29.41 32.21 -29.40
CA PRO A 540 30.76 32.73 -29.40
C PRO A 540 30.69 34.21 -28.98
N ARG A 541 31.46 34.57 -27.96
CA ARG A 541 31.71 35.99 -27.64
C ARG A 541 32.27 36.62 -28.89
N ARG A 542 31.55 37.57 -29.46
CA ARG A 542 32.10 38.38 -30.55
C ARG A 542 33.42 39.00 -30.09
N PRO A 543 34.51 38.82 -30.81
CA PRO A 543 35.76 39.51 -30.48
C PRO A 543 35.55 41.00 -30.69
N THR A 544 35.59 41.77 -29.61
CA THR A 544 35.75 43.23 -29.69
C THR A 544 37.17 43.50 -30.19
N CYS A 545 37.29 43.86 -31.46
CA CYS A 545 38.52 44.40 -31.98
C CYS A 545 38.86 45.71 -31.27
N ARG A 546 39.94 45.75 -30.50
CA ARG A 546 40.70 46.92 -30.16
C ARG A 546 42.05 46.82 -30.87
N PRO A 547 42.62 47.95 -31.40
CA PRO A 547 43.77 47.96 -32.26
C PRO A 547 45.09 47.67 -31.52
N PRO A 548 46.20 47.43 -32.23
CA PRO A 548 47.33 46.67 -31.73
C PRO A 548 48.30 47.53 -30.91
N ILE A 549 48.68 47.09 -29.74
CA ILE A 549 49.91 47.51 -29.08
C ILE A 549 50.91 46.36 -29.20
N ARG A 550 52.03 46.70 -29.90
CA ARG A 550 53.22 45.86 -30.02
C ARG A 550 53.74 45.47 -28.64
N CYS A 551 53.96 44.21 -28.37
CA CYS A 551 54.93 43.74 -27.40
C CYS A 551 55.59 42.44 -27.87
N ARG A 552 56.91 42.47 -27.71
CA ARG A 552 57.91 41.50 -28.16
C ARG A 552 57.74 40.10 -27.58
N CYS A 553 58.17 39.13 -28.36
CA CYS A 553 58.41 37.76 -27.97
C CYS A 553 59.39 37.62 -26.79
N ALA A 554 59.09 36.71 -25.91
CA ALA A 554 60.05 35.92 -25.13
C ALA A 554 59.59 34.46 -25.08
N THR A 555 60.32 33.65 -25.80
CA THR A 555 60.33 32.20 -25.80
C THR A 555 60.88 31.69 -24.48
N THR A 556 60.19 30.77 -23.82
CA THR A 556 60.85 29.75 -23.02
C THR A 556 60.02 28.46 -23.11
N ARG A 557 60.64 27.48 -23.75
CA ARG A 557 60.30 26.06 -23.67
C ARG A 557 60.71 25.55 -22.31
N THR A 558 59.90 24.69 -21.70
CA THR A 558 60.40 23.44 -21.08
C THR A 558 59.23 22.48 -20.85
N PRO A 559 59.44 21.18 -21.06
CA PRO A 559 58.44 20.15 -20.96
C PRO A 559 58.51 19.45 -19.58
N PHE A 560 57.43 18.93 -19.08
CA PHE A 560 57.48 17.80 -18.15
C PHE A 560 56.33 16.81 -18.37
N ARG A 561 56.78 15.57 -18.57
CA ARG A 561 56.06 14.30 -18.45
C ARG A 561 55.67 14.05 -16.98
N ALA A 562 54.56 13.51 -16.71
CA ALA A 562 54.28 12.19 -16.12
C ALA A 562 52.75 12.06 -16.01
#